data_21a41c88dcf36cc54910131d9dc91c52
#
_entry.id   21a41c88dcf36cc54910131d9dc91c52
#
_cell.length_a   1.000
_cell.length_b   1.000
_cell.length_c   1.000
_cell.angle_alpha   90.00
_cell.angle_beta   90.00
_cell.angle_gamma   90.00
#
_symmetry.space_group_name_H-M   'P 1'
#
loop_
_entity.id
_entity.type
_entity.pdbx_description
1 polymer ?
#
loop_
_entity_poly.entity_id
_entity_poly.type
_entity_poly.pdbx_seq_one_letter_code
_entity_poly.pdbx_strand_id
1 'polypeptide(L)'
;MKKIIFFSLLIINSSTFAQNKYNVSLIGFYNLENLYDTINDPNKNDEEFLPNSTRQYNGRIYWDKLSRLADVISQMGTDITPDGLALLGVAEIENDTVLNDLVKQEKLKNRHLKYVHYNSPDIRGVDVGLIYNPKYFTPVYSKPLFVKLPGGAKDSYLTRDVLYVKGILDGDTIHVFVNHWPSRSGGEERSMPGRAAAAATA
;
A
#
# COMPACT_ATOMS: atom_id res chain seq x y z
N MET A 1 21.44 53.73 63.70
CA MET A 1 21.83 52.44 63.14
C MET A 1 20.91 52.16 61.96
N LYS A 2 21.39 52.33 60.73
CA LYS A 2 20.61 52.04 59.51
C LYS A 2 20.83 50.57 59.12
N LYS A 3 19.76 49.76 59.10
CA LYS A 3 19.75 48.33 58.64
C LYS A 3 19.66 48.34 57.12
N ILE A 4 20.70 47.83 56.43
CA ILE A 4 20.70 47.61 55.00
C ILE A 4 20.17 46.17 54.79
N ILE A 5 19.01 46.04 54.13
CA ILE A 5 18.44 44.76 53.73
C ILE A 5 19.01 44.43 52.33
N PHE A 6 19.82 43.36 52.24
CA PHE A 6 20.33 42.85 50.98
C PHE A 6 19.27 41.93 50.36
N PHE A 7 18.70 42.32 49.23
CA PHE A 7 17.76 41.51 48.44
C PHE A 7 18.59 40.71 47.45
N SER A 8 18.77 39.42 47.71
CA SER A 8 19.45 38.49 46.82
C SER A 8 18.48 38.04 45.71
N LEU A 9 18.68 38.51 44.48
CA LEU A 9 17.86 38.12 43.34
C LEU A 9 18.38 36.75 42.81
N LEU A 10 17.64 35.68 43.07
CA LEU A 10 17.96 34.35 42.56
C LEU A 10 17.48 34.27 41.08
N ILE A 11 18.38 34.38 40.13
CA ILE A 11 18.13 34.18 38.72
C ILE A 11 18.07 32.67 38.47
N ILE A 12 16.85 32.11 38.37
CA ILE A 12 16.64 30.72 37.92
C ILE A 12 16.78 30.70 36.43
N ASN A 13 17.94 30.24 35.91
CA ASN A 13 18.10 29.90 34.51
C ASN A 13 17.28 28.62 34.20
N SER A 14 16.07 28.78 33.76
CA SER A 14 15.32 27.69 33.16
C SER A 14 15.82 27.48 31.71
N SER A 15 16.71 26.50 31.54
CA SER A 15 17.05 25.99 30.21
C SER A 15 15.85 25.27 29.64
N THR A 16 15.07 25.96 28.82
CA THR A 16 14.02 25.33 28.02
C THR A 16 14.73 24.54 26.90
N PHE A 17 14.90 23.25 27.10
CA PHE A 17 15.21 22.34 25.99
C PHE A 17 14.00 22.31 25.09
N ALA A 18 14.08 22.89 23.90
CA ALA A 18 13.10 22.69 22.86
C ALA A 18 13.22 21.23 22.42
N GLN A 19 12.33 20.38 22.93
CA GLN A 19 12.22 19.01 22.49
C GLN A 19 11.60 19.03 21.09
N ASN A 20 12.41 18.70 20.07
CA ASN A 20 11.89 18.52 18.72
C ASN A 20 10.84 17.41 18.73
N LYS A 21 9.60 17.78 18.50
CA LYS A 21 8.50 16.82 18.40
C LYS A 21 8.52 16.27 16.98
N TYR A 22 8.97 15.04 16.82
CA TYR A 22 8.89 14.33 15.53
C TYR A 22 7.54 13.63 15.41
N ASN A 23 6.90 13.73 14.26
CA ASN A 23 5.81 12.86 13.88
C ASN A 23 6.41 11.65 13.17
N VAL A 24 5.90 10.46 13.48
CA VAL A 24 6.32 9.22 12.84
C VAL A 24 5.17 8.69 12.01
N SER A 25 5.36 8.60 10.70
CA SER A 25 4.41 7.98 9.78
C SER A 25 5.02 6.71 9.20
N LEU A 26 4.33 5.59 9.35
CA LEU A 26 4.79 4.30 8.89
C LEU A 26 4.29 3.99 7.48
N ILE A 27 5.20 3.51 6.64
CA ILE A 27 4.90 3.06 5.28
C ILE A 27 5.27 1.59 5.17
N GLY A 28 4.35 0.78 4.67
CA GLY A 28 4.55 -0.65 4.46
C GLY A 28 4.26 -1.09 3.03
N PHE A 29 4.64 -2.34 2.74
CA PHE A 29 4.26 -3.05 1.52
C PHE A 29 3.88 -4.49 1.87
N TYR A 30 2.80 -5.00 1.25
CA TYR A 30 2.34 -6.36 1.45
C TYR A 30 1.80 -6.97 0.15
N ASN A 31 2.36 -8.12 -0.25
CA ASN A 31 1.77 -8.92 -1.32
C ASN A 31 0.62 -9.73 -0.74
N LEU A 32 -0.60 -9.55 -1.27
CA LEU A 32 -1.83 -10.21 -0.76
C LEU A 32 -2.07 -11.60 -1.36
N GLU A 33 -1.08 -12.11 -2.12
CA GLU A 33 -1.05 -13.49 -2.62
C GLU A 33 -2.31 -13.87 -3.43
N ASN A 34 -2.55 -13.19 -4.54
CA ASN A 34 -3.70 -13.39 -5.42
C ASN A 34 -5.03 -13.22 -4.67
N LEU A 35 -5.28 -12.02 -4.19
CA LEU A 35 -6.57 -11.63 -3.60
C LEU A 35 -7.59 -11.39 -4.72
N TYR A 36 -8.30 -12.45 -5.12
CA TYR A 36 -9.42 -12.43 -6.05
C TYR A 36 -10.74 -12.48 -5.29
N ASP A 37 -11.80 -11.98 -5.91
CA ASP A 37 -13.16 -12.27 -5.50
C ASP A 37 -13.63 -13.64 -6.07
N THR A 38 -14.91 -13.90 -6.12
CA THR A 38 -15.46 -15.16 -6.62
C THR A 38 -16.30 -14.98 -7.88
N ILE A 39 -16.15 -13.83 -8.56
CA ILE A 39 -16.93 -13.43 -9.74
C ILE A 39 -16.00 -13.42 -10.94
N ASN A 40 -16.38 -14.13 -12.02
CA ASN A 40 -15.57 -14.20 -13.23
C ASN A 40 -15.50 -12.87 -13.97
N ASP A 41 -14.30 -12.40 -14.29
CA ASP A 41 -14.08 -11.36 -15.30
C ASP A 41 -13.82 -12.03 -16.66
N PRO A 42 -14.75 -11.95 -17.62
CA PRO A 42 -14.60 -12.63 -18.93
C PRO A 42 -13.40 -12.12 -19.76
N ASN A 43 -12.74 -11.06 -19.34
CA ASN A 43 -11.56 -10.48 -20.02
C ASN A 43 -10.23 -10.84 -19.35
N LYS A 44 -10.27 -11.64 -18.26
CA LYS A 44 -9.11 -12.03 -17.48
C LYS A 44 -9.01 -13.54 -17.33
N ASN A 45 -7.84 -14.04 -17.02
CA ASN A 45 -7.61 -15.46 -16.73
C ASN A 45 -7.68 -15.67 -15.21
N ASP A 46 -8.90 -15.59 -14.66
CA ASP A 46 -9.19 -15.69 -13.22
C ASP A 46 -9.94 -16.97 -12.85
N GLU A 47 -10.17 -17.87 -13.82
CA GLU A 47 -11.00 -19.07 -13.66
C GLU A 47 -10.54 -19.98 -12.51
N GLU A 48 -9.27 -19.92 -12.10
CA GLU A 48 -8.76 -20.67 -10.95
C GLU A 48 -9.37 -20.21 -9.62
N PHE A 49 -9.85 -18.97 -9.55
CA PHE A 49 -10.40 -18.34 -8.35
C PHE A 49 -11.93 -18.30 -8.32
N LEU A 50 -12.56 -19.25 -9.03
CA LEU A 50 -14.01 -19.38 -9.07
C LEU A 50 -14.50 -20.56 -8.20
N PRO A 51 -15.76 -20.52 -7.73
CA PRO A 51 -16.34 -21.59 -6.91
C PRO A 51 -16.39 -22.96 -7.61
N ASN A 52 -16.47 -22.97 -8.93
CA ASN A 52 -16.51 -24.18 -9.77
C ASN A 52 -15.13 -24.60 -10.30
N SER A 53 -14.06 -23.90 -9.90
CA SER A 53 -12.69 -24.26 -10.27
C SER A 53 -12.19 -25.50 -9.53
N THR A 54 -11.01 -26.01 -9.94
CA THR A 54 -10.32 -27.09 -9.21
C THR A 54 -9.92 -26.66 -7.79
N ARG A 55 -9.73 -25.38 -7.53
CA ARG A 55 -9.45 -24.82 -6.19
C ARG A 55 -10.71 -24.67 -5.35
N GLN A 56 -11.91 -24.76 -5.96
CA GLN A 56 -13.19 -24.52 -5.28
C GLN A 56 -13.19 -23.20 -4.48
N TYR A 57 -12.64 -22.15 -5.09
CA TYR A 57 -12.45 -20.86 -4.44
C TYR A 57 -13.79 -20.15 -4.28
N ASN A 58 -14.47 -20.46 -3.18
CA ASN A 58 -15.82 -19.98 -2.87
C ASN A 58 -15.82 -18.84 -1.86
N GLY A 59 -16.99 -18.26 -1.61
CA GLY A 59 -17.15 -17.13 -0.70
C GLY A 59 -16.59 -17.39 0.72
N ARG A 60 -16.66 -18.63 1.23
CA ARG A 60 -16.09 -18.96 2.54
C ARG A 60 -14.57 -18.78 2.55
N ILE A 61 -13.88 -19.27 1.49
CA ILE A 61 -12.41 -19.12 1.35
C ILE A 61 -12.04 -17.65 1.19
N TYR A 62 -12.79 -16.92 0.34
CA TYR A 62 -12.58 -15.49 0.12
C TYR A 62 -12.68 -14.68 1.41
N TRP A 63 -13.77 -14.82 2.16
CA TRP A 63 -13.98 -14.05 3.39
C TRP A 63 -13.03 -14.47 4.51
N ASP A 64 -12.64 -15.75 4.61
CA ASP A 64 -11.61 -16.21 5.55
C ASP A 64 -10.25 -15.57 5.23
N LYS A 65 -9.87 -15.51 3.93
CA LYS A 65 -8.66 -14.85 3.48
C LYS A 65 -8.65 -13.36 3.81
N LEU A 66 -9.73 -12.64 3.52
CA LEU A 66 -9.88 -11.22 3.88
C LEU A 66 -9.73 -10.99 5.39
N SER A 67 -10.36 -11.84 6.20
CA SER A 67 -10.27 -11.76 7.66
C SER A 67 -8.84 -11.93 8.17
N ARG A 68 -8.09 -12.90 7.63
CA ARG A 68 -6.68 -13.13 7.99
C ARG A 68 -5.78 -11.99 7.53
N LEU A 69 -5.97 -11.48 6.31
CA LEU A 69 -5.23 -10.31 5.82
C LEU A 69 -5.49 -9.08 6.71
N ALA A 70 -6.75 -8.85 7.06
CA ALA A 70 -7.12 -7.75 7.95
C ALA A 70 -6.52 -7.91 9.35
N ASP A 71 -6.43 -9.15 9.86
CA ASP A 71 -5.76 -9.42 11.14
C ASP A 71 -4.29 -9.02 11.11
N VAL A 72 -3.55 -9.42 10.06
CA VAL A 72 -2.15 -9.05 9.89
C VAL A 72 -1.99 -7.53 9.72
N ILE A 73 -2.75 -6.92 8.79
CA ILE A 73 -2.65 -5.47 8.51
C ILE A 73 -3.00 -4.65 9.75
N SER A 74 -3.96 -5.09 10.55
CA SER A 74 -4.36 -4.39 11.78
C SER A 74 -3.24 -4.30 12.83
N GLN A 75 -2.27 -5.19 12.77
CA GLN A 75 -1.15 -5.26 13.72
C GLN A 75 0.12 -4.56 13.21
N MET A 76 0.21 -4.31 11.89
CA MET A 76 1.40 -3.69 11.29
C MET A 76 1.66 -2.30 11.89
N GLY A 77 2.84 -2.16 12.51
CA GLY A 77 3.35 -0.90 13.04
C GLY A 77 2.65 -0.38 14.30
N THR A 78 1.78 -1.17 14.94
CA THR A 78 1.07 -0.75 16.18
C THR A 78 1.98 -0.70 17.40
N ASP A 79 3.14 -1.30 17.34
CA ASP A 79 4.22 -1.18 18.31
C ASP A 79 4.92 0.19 18.29
N ILE A 80 4.78 0.94 17.19
CA ILE A 80 5.38 2.25 16.99
C ILE A 80 4.32 3.36 17.05
N THR A 81 3.19 3.19 16.34
CA THR A 81 2.09 4.14 16.33
C THR A 81 0.75 3.43 16.60
N PRO A 82 -0.15 3.97 17.44
CA PRO A 82 -1.42 3.32 17.77
C PRO A 82 -2.31 3.05 16.54
N ASP A 83 -2.19 3.87 15.51
CA ASP A 83 -2.98 3.74 14.28
C ASP A 83 -2.32 2.81 13.24
N GLY A 84 -1.09 2.33 13.50
CA GLY A 84 -0.32 1.48 12.60
C GLY A 84 0.17 2.22 11.36
N LEU A 85 0.02 1.59 10.19
CA LEU A 85 0.51 2.16 8.92
C LEU A 85 -0.31 3.38 8.47
N ALA A 86 0.40 4.44 8.06
CA ALA A 86 -0.17 5.58 7.33
C ALA A 86 -0.41 5.23 5.86
N LEU A 87 0.51 4.47 5.26
CA LEU A 87 0.46 4.00 3.87
C LEU A 87 0.81 2.51 3.80
N LEU A 88 0.08 1.77 2.98
CA LEU A 88 0.35 0.38 2.67
C LEU A 88 0.22 0.16 1.15
N GLY A 89 1.35 0.00 0.46
CA GLY A 89 1.36 -0.54 -0.90
C GLY A 89 0.96 -2.01 -0.88
N VAL A 90 0.05 -2.39 -1.76
CA VAL A 90 -0.38 -3.78 -1.90
C VAL A 90 -0.21 -4.27 -3.33
N ALA A 91 0.01 -5.56 -3.49
CA ALA A 91 0.12 -6.23 -4.77
C ALA A 91 -0.70 -7.51 -4.80
N GLU A 92 -0.94 -8.00 -6.01
CA GLU A 92 -1.74 -9.20 -6.28
C GLU A 92 -3.18 -9.06 -5.76
N ILE A 93 -3.77 -7.93 -6.06
CA ILE A 93 -5.20 -7.66 -5.90
C ILE A 93 -5.88 -7.71 -7.27
N GLU A 94 -7.11 -8.13 -7.32
CA GLU A 94 -7.84 -8.25 -8.59
C GLU A 94 -8.50 -6.93 -8.99
N ASN A 95 -9.24 -6.30 -8.08
CA ASN A 95 -10.11 -5.17 -8.42
C ASN A 95 -10.44 -4.30 -7.20
N ASP A 96 -11.24 -3.26 -7.42
CA ASP A 96 -11.74 -2.38 -6.36
C ASP A 96 -12.60 -3.09 -5.32
N THR A 97 -13.34 -4.15 -5.71
CA THR A 97 -14.21 -4.89 -4.80
C THR A 97 -13.41 -5.52 -3.68
N VAL A 98 -12.31 -6.23 -4.01
CA VAL A 98 -11.49 -6.90 -3.00
C VAL A 98 -10.82 -5.91 -2.03
N LEU A 99 -10.42 -4.73 -2.51
CA LEU A 99 -9.87 -3.68 -1.65
C LEU A 99 -10.93 -3.07 -0.73
N ASN A 100 -12.12 -2.80 -1.27
CA ASN A 100 -13.25 -2.28 -0.50
C ASN A 100 -13.67 -3.27 0.60
N ASP A 101 -13.73 -4.55 0.28
CA ASP A 101 -14.08 -5.59 1.24
C ASP A 101 -12.99 -5.77 2.30
N LEU A 102 -11.71 -5.64 1.92
CA LEU A 102 -10.58 -5.70 2.86
C LEU A 102 -10.61 -4.56 3.87
N VAL A 103 -10.73 -3.31 3.42
CA VAL A 103 -10.69 -2.15 4.34
C VAL A 103 -11.90 -2.07 5.25
N LYS A 104 -13.00 -2.75 4.90
CA LYS A 104 -14.22 -2.85 5.71
C LYS A 104 -14.23 -4.01 6.70
N GLN A 105 -13.20 -4.87 6.71
CA GLN A 105 -13.11 -5.96 7.68
C GLN A 105 -13.16 -5.43 9.11
N GLU A 106 -13.73 -6.22 10.03
CA GLU A 106 -13.98 -5.85 11.43
C GLU A 106 -12.77 -5.19 12.10
N LYS A 107 -11.57 -5.74 11.87
CA LYS A 107 -10.32 -5.25 12.48
C LYS A 107 -9.77 -3.96 11.85
N LEU A 108 -10.27 -3.56 10.69
CA LEU A 108 -9.79 -2.38 9.95
C LEU A 108 -10.82 -1.25 9.86
N LYS A 109 -12.10 -1.55 9.94
CA LYS A 109 -13.20 -0.60 9.68
C LYS A 109 -13.12 0.71 10.49
N ASN A 110 -12.65 0.65 11.73
CA ASN A 110 -12.53 1.83 12.60
C ASN A 110 -11.35 2.75 12.23
N ARG A 111 -10.45 2.31 11.36
CA ARG A 111 -9.36 3.15 10.84
C ARG A 111 -9.80 3.99 9.66
N HIS A 112 -10.99 3.74 9.12
CA HIS A 112 -11.56 4.45 7.96
C HIS A 112 -10.59 4.51 6.76
N LEU A 113 -9.84 3.42 6.55
CA LEU A 113 -8.86 3.32 5.48
C LEU A 113 -9.52 3.54 4.12
N LYS A 114 -8.78 4.19 3.23
CA LYS A 114 -9.13 4.40 1.83
C LYS A 114 -8.06 3.80 0.94
N TYR A 115 -8.32 3.74 -0.36
CA TYR A 115 -7.36 3.21 -1.31
C TYR A 115 -7.35 3.99 -2.62
N VAL A 116 -6.26 3.83 -3.38
CA VAL A 116 -6.11 4.22 -4.78
C VAL A 116 -5.76 2.97 -5.56
N HIS A 117 -6.50 2.72 -6.63
CA HIS A 117 -6.32 1.56 -7.50
C HIS A 117 -6.67 1.92 -8.95
N TYR A 118 -6.07 1.23 -9.90
CA TYR A 118 -6.39 1.25 -11.34
C TYR A 118 -6.21 -0.14 -11.90
N ASN A 119 -7.12 -0.56 -12.75
CA ASN A 119 -6.98 -1.81 -13.49
C ASN A 119 -5.78 -1.71 -14.45
N SER A 120 -4.95 -2.73 -14.46
CA SER A 120 -3.83 -2.88 -15.37
C SER A 120 -4.12 -3.83 -16.52
N PRO A 121 -3.29 -3.84 -17.57
CA PRO A 121 -3.49 -4.73 -18.70
C PRO A 121 -3.03 -6.18 -18.44
N ASP A 122 -2.57 -6.56 -17.26
CA ASP A 122 -2.18 -7.94 -16.93
C ASP A 122 -3.36 -8.89 -17.19
N ILE A 123 -3.12 -9.92 -18.00
CA ILE A 123 -4.18 -10.84 -18.42
C ILE A 123 -4.72 -11.71 -17.26
N ARG A 124 -3.96 -11.88 -16.21
CA ARG A 124 -4.41 -12.61 -15.00
C ARG A 124 -5.35 -11.79 -14.15
N GLY A 125 -5.48 -10.46 -14.42
CA GLY A 125 -6.29 -9.58 -13.60
C GLY A 125 -5.68 -9.26 -12.24
N VAL A 126 -4.35 -9.29 -12.09
CA VAL A 126 -3.70 -8.87 -10.85
C VAL A 126 -3.10 -7.49 -10.97
N ASP A 127 -3.33 -6.68 -9.97
CA ASP A 127 -2.98 -5.28 -9.92
C ASP A 127 -2.17 -4.91 -8.68
N VAL A 128 -1.84 -3.64 -8.57
CA VAL A 128 -1.28 -3.00 -7.38
C VAL A 128 -2.21 -1.91 -6.87
N GLY A 129 -2.17 -1.65 -5.57
CA GLY A 129 -2.97 -0.60 -4.94
C GLY A 129 -2.21 0.10 -3.83
N LEU A 130 -2.70 1.26 -3.43
CA LEU A 130 -2.22 1.98 -2.25
C LEU A 130 -3.39 2.15 -1.28
N ILE A 131 -3.33 1.44 -0.14
CA ILE A 131 -4.23 1.65 0.99
C ILE A 131 -3.61 2.74 1.87
N TYR A 132 -4.42 3.68 2.36
CA TYR A 132 -3.92 4.77 3.18
C TYR A 132 -4.89 5.15 4.30
N ASN A 133 -4.33 5.68 5.38
CA ASN A 133 -5.10 6.26 6.47
C ASN A 133 -5.31 7.76 6.19
N PRO A 134 -6.56 8.23 5.98
CA PRO A 134 -6.85 9.62 5.64
C PRO A 134 -6.53 10.62 6.75
N LYS A 135 -6.23 10.14 7.96
CA LYS A 135 -5.75 10.98 9.06
C LYS A 135 -4.34 11.52 8.79
N TYR A 136 -3.51 10.77 8.06
CA TYR A 136 -2.09 11.08 7.83
C TYR A 136 -1.81 11.45 6.38
N PHE A 137 -2.55 10.89 5.43
CA PHE A 137 -2.27 11.05 4.01
C PHE A 137 -3.48 11.53 3.20
N THR A 138 -3.23 12.53 2.36
CA THR A 138 -4.20 13.04 1.40
C THR A 138 -3.64 12.91 -0.01
N PRO A 139 -4.15 12.00 -0.85
CA PRO A 139 -3.74 11.92 -2.25
C PRO A 139 -4.18 13.19 -3.00
N VAL A 140 -3.26 13.75 -3.80
CA VAL A 140 -3.49 14.96 -4.61
C VAL A 140 -3.61 14.61 -6.08
N TYR A 141 -2.85 13.62 -6.53
CA TYR A 141 -2.85 13.16 -7.91
C TYR A 141 -2.41 11.70 -7.98
N SER A 142 -3.01 10.93 -8.86
CA SER A 142 -2.60 9.55 -9.12
C SER A 142 -2.83 9.16 -10.57
N LYS A 143 -2.04 8.19 -11.05
CA LYS A 143 -2.22 7.57 -12.37
C LYS A 143 -1.54 6.20 -12.42
N PRO A 144 -2.00 5.29 -13.30
CA PRO A 144 -1.21 4.14 -13.69
C PRO A 144 -0.09 4.57 -14.65
N LEU A 145 1.09 3.98 -14.51
CA LEU A 145 2.22 4.13 -15.41
C LEU A 145 2.38 2.81 -16.17
N PHE A 146 2.08 2.86 -17.46
CA PHE A 146 2.14 1.69 -18.33
C PHE A 146 3.57 1.15 -18.46
N VAL A 147 3.76 -0.12 -18.14
CA VAL A 147 5.05 -0.81 -18.28
C VAL A 147 5.15 -1.40 -19.68
N LYS A 148 5.92 -0.73 -20.56
CA LYS A 148 6.18 -1.21 -21.91
C LYS A 148 7.25 -2.30 -21.90
N LEU A 149 6.84 -3.56 -22.01
CA LEU A 149 7.75 -4.68 -22.09
C LEU A 149 8.50 -4.71 -23.43
N PRO A 150 9.78 -5.18 -23.47
CA PRO A 150 10.50 -5.40 -24.70
C PRO A 150 9.89 -6.55 -25.50
N GLY A 151 9.88 -6.45 -26.84
CA GLY A 151 9.29 -7.47 -27.74
C GLY A 151 8.26 -6.91 -28.72
N GLY A 152 7.73 -5.73 -28.47
CA GLY A 152 6.76 -5.04 -29.33
C GLY A 152 5.36 -5.61 -29.32
N ALA A 153 4.46 -5.08 -30.15
CA ALA A 153 3.02 -5.37 -30.16
C ALA A 153 2.63 -6.80 -30.61
N LYS A 154 3.59 -7.64 -30.98
CA LYS A 154 3.35 -9.04 -31.36
C LYS A 154 3.37 -10.00 -30.18
N ASP A 155 4.02 -9.63 -29.08
CA ASP A 155 4.02 -10.42 -27.87
C ASP A 155 2.90 -9.88 -26.98
N SER A 156 1.79 -10.59 -26.97
CA SER A 156 0.59 -10.32 -26.17
C SER A 156 0.82 -10.38 -24.65
N TYR A 157 2.08 -10.34 -24.21
CA TYR A 157 2.42 -10.35 -22.79
C TYR A 157 2.41 -8.94 -22.24
N LEU A 158 1.31 -8.62 -21.58
CA LEU A 158 1.14 -7.39 -20.82
C LEU A 158 1.36 -7.68 -19.32
N THR A 159 1.85 -6.69 -18.61
CA THR A 159 2.12 -6.81 -17.17
C THR A 159 1.41 -5.70 -16.40
N ARG A 160 1.50 -5.78 -15.07
CA ARG A 160 0.93 -4.74 -14.18
C ARG A 160 1.58 -3.41 -14.46
N ASP A 161 0.76 -2.37 -14.40
CA ASP A 161 1.24 -1.00 -14.37
C ASP A 161 1.91 -0.69 -13.02
N VAL A 162 2.76 0.34 -13.00
CA VAL A 162 3.21 0.94 -11.75
C VAL A 162 2.16 1.95 -11.31
N LEU A 163 1.67 1.86 -10.08
CA LEU A 163 0.78 2.87 -9.52
C LEU A 163 1.60 4.05 -8.99
N TYR A 164 1.44 5.21 -9.58
CA TYR A 164 1.99 6.47 -9.07
C TYR A 164 0.93 7.26 -8.29
N VAL A 165 1.28 7.67 -7.08
CA VAL A 165 0.45 8.55 -6.26
C VAL A 165 1.30 9.68 -5.69
N LYS A 166 0.90 10.94 -5.94
CA LYS A 166 1.41 12.12 -5.26
C LYS A 166 0.42 12.53 -4.18
N GLY A 167 0.89 12.81 -2.97
CA GLY A 167 0.03 13.24 -1.88
C GLY A 167 0.78 13.96 -0.78
N ILE A 168 0.03 14.41 0.23
CA ILE A 168 0.55 15.09 1.42
C ILE A 168 0.52 14.08 2.57
N LEU A 169 1.68 13.77 3.14
CA LEU A 169 1.86 12.95 4.32
C LEU A 169 2.35 13.82 5.48
N ASP A 170 1.52 13.99 6.50
CA ASP A 170 1.82 14.83 7.68
C ASP A 170 2.36 16.24 7.34
N GLY A 171 1.86 16.83 6.25
CA GLY A 171 2.25 18.17 5.79
C GLY A 171 3.30 18.19 4.68
N ASP A 172 4.03 17.09 4.46
CA ASP A 172 5.06 17.00 3.43
C ASP A 172 4.54 16.37 2.14
N THR A 173 4.97 16.90 1.00
CA THR A 173 4.66 16.29 -0.30
C THR A 173 5.53 15.08 -0.54
N ILE A 174 4.90 13.94 -0.78
CA ILE A 174 5.59 12.69 -1.14
C ILE A 174 5.08 12.14 -2.47
N HIS A 175 5.93 11.32 -3.09
CA HIS A 175 5.66 10.59 -4.31
C HIS A 175 5.80 9.09 -4.02
N VAL A 176 4.74 8.34 -4.24
CA VAL A 176 4.68 6.91 -3.95
C VAL A 176 4.54 6.15 -5.26
N PHE A 177 5.39 5.13 -5.46
CA PHE A 177 5.33 4.22 -6.59
C PHE A 177 5.10 2.81 -6.05
N VAL A 178 3.91 2.26 -6.28
CA VAL A 178 3.61 0.87 -5.91
C VAL A 178 3.90 -0.03 -7.10
N ASN A 179 4.76 -1.02 -6.89
CA ASN A 179 5.31 -1.85 -7.94
C ASN A 179 5.07 -3.33 -7.67
N HIS A 180 4.75 -4.10 -8.73
CA HIS A 180 4.79 -5.54 -8.74
C HIS A 180 5.42 -6.03 -10.04
N TRP A 181 6.75 -6.08 -10.08
CA TRP A 181 7.52 -6.35 -11.29
C TRP A 181 7.37 -7.80 -11.79
N PRO A 182 7.67 -8.07 -13.08
CA PRO A 182 7.72 -9.42 -13.61
C PRO A 182 8.62 -10.32 -12.76
N SER A 183 8.17 -11.56 -12.52
CA SER A 183 8.92 -12.55 -11.75
C SER A 183 10.17 -13.02 -12.51
N ARG A 184 11.04 -13.80 -11.83
CA ARG A 184 12.20 -14.47 -12.45
C ARG A 184 11.81 -15.75 -13.20
N SER A 185 10.57 -15.89 -13.63
CA SER A 185 10.10 -17.05 -14.36
C SER A 185 10.92 -17.28 -15.63
N GLY A 186 11.41 -18.51 -15.81
CA GLY A 186 12.27 -18.88 -16.92
C GLY A 186 13.75 -18.51 -16.77
N GLY A 187 14.17 -18.06 -15.57
CA GLY A 187 15.55 -17.71 -15.25
C GLY A 187 15.84 -16.21 -15.32
N GLU A 188 17.03 -15.84 -14.85
CA GLU A 188 17.40 -14.43 -14.69
C GLU A 188 17.55 -13.73 -16.03
N GLU A 189 18.29 -14.32 -16.96
CA GLU A 189 18.57 -13.74 -18.30
C GLU A 189 17.26 -13.47 -19.07
N ARG A 190 16.34 -14.44 -19.06
CA ARG A 190 15.06 -14.33 -19.76
C ARG A 190 14.15 -13.26 -19.15
N SER A 191 14.14 -13.13 -17.83
CA SER A 191 13.27 -12.19 -17.11
C SER A 191 13.84 -10.78 -16.98
N MET A 192 15.17 -10.62 -17.12
CA MET A 192 15.86 -9.34 -16.92
C MET A 192 15.34 -8.20 -17.80
N PRO A 193 15.09 -8.36 -19.11
CA PRO A 193 14.60 -7.26 -19.93
C PRO A 193 13.24 -6.70 -19.46
N GLY A 194 12.30 -7.58 -19.08
CA GLY A 194 11.00 -7.16 -18.57
C GLY A 194 11.09 -6.48 -17.21
N ARG A 195 11.95 -6.96 -16.34
CA ARG A 195 12.20 -6.35 -15.02
C ARG A 195 12.91 -5.00 -15.14
N ALA A 196 13.86 -4.88 -16.07
CA ALA A 196 14.52 -3.60 -16.37
C ALA A 196 13.53 -2.57 -16.93
N ALA A 197 12.59 -2.99 -17.79
CA ALA A 197 11.53 -2.12 -18.31
C ALA A 197 10.61 -1.62 -17.17
N ALA A 198 10.22 -2.50 -16.25
CA ALA A 198 9.41 -2.11 -15.09
C ALA A 198 10.18 -1.14 -14.18
N ALA A 199 11.47 -1.39 -13.92
CA ALA A 199 12.31 -0.51 -13.13
C ALA A 199 12.51 0.88 -13.76
N ALA A 200 12.60 0.94 -15.10
CA ALA A 200 12.73 2.20 -15.83
C ALA A 200 11.44 3.01 -15.90
N THR A 201 10.29 2.38 -15.61
CA THR A 201 8.97 3.03 -15.58
C THR A 201 8.72 3.71 -14.24
N ALA A 202 9.27 3.16 -13.14
CA ALA A 202 9.15 3.72 -11.79
C ALA A 202 10.16 4.83 -11.54
#